data_d1f99dfada03871e7092666226587221
#
_entry.id   d1f99dfada03871e7092666226587221
#
_cell.length_a   1.000
_cell.length_b   1.000
_cell.length_c   1.000
_cell.angle_alpha   90.00
_cell.angle_beta   90.00
_cell.angle_gamma   90.00
#
_symmetry.space_group_name_H-M   'P 1'
#
loop_
_entity.id
_entity.type
_entity.pdbx_description
1 polymer ?
#
loop_
_entity_poly.entity_id
_entity_poly.type
_entity_poly.pdbx_seq_one_letter_code
_entity_poly.pdbx_strand_id
1 'polypeptide(L)'
;MFQILHDVNIDWLGGRRWFVGVSVLVMLLGLGSAIFRQATGRQAFNLGVDFKGGTVVTTRFKQRPPDDAIRSALVSKGINDAVVQPVTDRNDTVLIKVPLEGEGQDGRARVREALSTFGTEAPATTELEADPNAAYKIVGTDAVGAIAGAQLRNKAIAVTLAALVGILVYIAVRFEWTYGAAAVIAVFHDVLVTLGFFSIFQLEVGLTVIAALLTLVGFSVNDTIVVFDRIRENRKLHRRDSLYKITNDSINQTLSRTVIANGLVFLSVLAMVLFGGDVLRAFSLALFIGVVFGTYSSIAVASPIMVWWEQRLDTANRAAALSFNQPVRGGTRSPAKSTGREPITPRARKAGRA
;
A
#
# COMPACT_ATOMS: atom_id res chain seq x y z
N MET A 1 17.91 -11.82 23.69
CA MET A 1 17.41 -10.87 22.70
C MET A 1 17.34 -9.50 23.36
N PHE A 2 17.99 -8.49 22.82
CA PHE A 2 17.89 -7.14 23.36
C PHE A 2 16.45 -6.67 23.26
N GLN A 3 15.79 -6.43 24.39
CA GLN A 3 14.47 -5.83 24.46
C GLN A 3 14.67 -4.32 24.72
N ILE A 4 14.45 -3.48 23.71
CA ILE A 4 14.56 -2.01 23.84
C ILE A 4 13.38 -1.46 24.67
N LEU A 5 12.22 -2.11 24.56
CA LEU A 5 11.02 -1.74 25.29
C LEU A 5 10.69 -2.88 26.28
N HIS A 6 10.93 -2.63 27.59
CA HIS A 6 10.57 -3.55 28.67
C HIS A 6 9.19 -3.19 29.19
N ASP A 7 8.32 -4.19 29.39
CA ASP A 7 7.01 -4.09 30.05
C ASP A 7 6.08 -3.00 29.49
N VAL A 8 6.04 -2.86 28.15
CA VAL A 8 5.09 -1.96 27.51
C VAL A 8 3.68 -2.52 27.70
N ASN A 9 2.82 -1.74 28.33
CA ASN A 9 1.41 -2.08 28.54
C ASN A 9 0.53 -0.93 28.02
N ILE A 10 0.48 -0.79 26.69
CA ILE A 10 -0.35 0.20 26.00
C ILE A 10 -1.66 -0.46 25.61
N ASP A 11 -2.78 0.23 25.85
CA ASP A 11 -4.09 -0.20 25.37
C ASP A 11 -4.33 0.29 23.94
N TRP A 12 -3.79 -0.46 22.98
CA TRP A 12 -3.93 -0.18 21.53
C TRP A 12 -5.38 -0.27 21.05
N LEU A 13 -6.11 -1.26 21.54
CA LEU A 13 -7.48 -1.50 21.12
C LEU A 13 -8.46 -0.51 21.76
N GLY A 14 -8.13 0.07 22.91
CA GLY A 14 -8.91 1.17 23.52
C GLY A 14 -8.90 2.41 22.64
N GLY A 15 -7.75 2.74 22.05
CA GLY A 15 -7.58 3.85 21.11
C GLY A 15 -8.07 3.59 19.68
N ARG A 16 -8.59 2.40 19.35
CA ARG A 16 -8.91 1.98 17.98
C ARG A 16 -9.79 2.95 17.19
N ARG A 17 -10.74 3.63 17.86
CA ARG A 17 -11.63 4.59 17.17
C ARG A 17 -10.86 5.79 16.62
N TRP A 18 -9.89 6.28 17.37
CA TRP A 18 -9.01 7.37 16.97
C TRP A 18 -8.06 6.92 15.86
N PHE A 19 -7.41 5.77 16.03
CA PHE A 19 -6.47 5.23 15.05
C PHE A 19 -7.16 4.95 13.72
N VAL A 20 -8.26 4.20 13.72
CA VAL A 20 -9.04 3.94 12.51
C VAL A 20 -9.61 5.24 11.93
N GLY A 21 -10.07 6.17 12.77
CA GLY A 21 -10.56 7.48 12.33
C GLY A 21 -9.49 8.28 11.58
N VAL A 22 -8.27 8.36 12.12
CA VAL A 22 -7.13 9.03 11.45
C VAL A 22 -6.77 8.32 10.15
N SER A 23 -6.71 6.99 10.14
CA SER A 23 -6.45 6.20 8.93
C SER A 23 -7.47 6.48 7.83
N VAL A 24 -8.75 6.43 8.16
CA VAL A 24 -9.84 6.71 7.21
C VAL A 24 -9.76 8.15 6.72
N LEU A 25 -9.48 9.12 7.60
CA LEU A 25 -9.32 10.52 7.21
C LEU A 25 -8.18 10.71 6.20
N VAL A 26 -6.99 10.16 6.48
CA VAL A 26 -5.83 10.27 5.58
C VAL A 26 -6.14 9.61 4.22
N MET A 27 -6.75 8.43 4.24
CA MET A 27 -7.15 7.73 3.02
C MET A 27 -8.19 8.54 2.22
N LEU A 28 -9.20 9.13 2.89
CA LEU A 28 -10.22 9.96 2.23
C LEU A 28 -9.62 11.26 1.66
N LEU A 29 -8.67 11.89 2.35
CA LEU A 29 -7.97 13.06 1.83
C LEU A 29 -7.17 12.72 0.58
N GLY A 30 -6.45 11.59 0.57
CA GLY A 30 -5.70 11.12 -0.59
C GLY A 30 -6.60 10.79 -1.78
N LEU A 31 -7.63 9.98 -1.55
CA LEU A 31 -8.60 9.60 -2.57
C LEU A 31 -9.41 10.82 -3.06
N GLY A 32 -9.82 11.68 -2.13
CA GLY A 32 -10.51 12.94 -2.42
C GLY A 32 -9.66 13.87 -3.30
N SER A 33 -8.35 13.99 -3.02
CA SER A 33 -7.42 14.74 -3.87
C SER A 33 -7.40 14.18 -5.30
N ALA A 34 -7.26 12.85 -5.45
CA ALA A 34 -7.21 12.21 -6.76
C ALA A 34 -8.52 12.42 -7.55
N ILE A 35 -9.67 12.22 -6.90
CA ILE A 35 -11.00 12.42 -7.52
C ILE A 35 -11.23 13.88 -7.88
N PHE A 36 -10.94 14.81 -6.96
CA PHE A 36 -11.12 16.24 -7.19
C PHE A 36 -10.30 16.73 -8.38
N ARG A 37 -9.03 16.31 -8.47
CA ARG A 37 -8.17 16.66 -9.62
C ARG A 37 -8.73 16.12 -10.92
N GLN A 38 -9.14 14.86 -10.95
CA GLN A 38 -9.74 14.24 -12.13
C GLN A 38 -11.02 14.96 -12.54
N ALA A 39 -11.90 15.33 -11.61
CA ALA A 39 -13.13 16.04 -11.86
C ALA A 39 -12.90 17.49 -12.38
N THR A 40 -11.78 18.12 -12.01
CA THR A 40 -11.39 19.47 -12.47
C THR A 40 -10.58 19.46 -13.77
N GLY A 41 -10.49 18.31 -14.46
CA GLY A 41 -9.72 18.16 -15.70
C GLY A 41 -8.19 18.11 -15.49
N ARG A 42 -7.73 18.02 -14.25
CA ARG A 42 -6.31 17.84 -13.90
C ARG A 42 -5.99 16.36 -13.75
N GLN A 43 -4.74 16.00 -13.93
CA GLN A 43 -4.31 14.62 -13.72
C GLN A 43 -4.36 14.27 -12.23
N ALA A 44 -4.99 13.14 -11.88
CA ALA A 44 -5.04 12.63 -10.51
C ALA A 44 -3.65 12.34 -9.95
N PHE A 45 -2.77 11.82 -10.80
CA PHE A 45 -1.36 11.51 -10.48
C PHE A 45 -0.45 12.15 -11.52
N ASN A 46 0.70 12.62 -11.06
CA ASN A 46 1.76 13.07 -11.95
C ASN A 46 2.50 11.83 -12.50
N LEU A 47 2.08 11.33 -13.65
CA LEU A 47 2.71 10.18 -14.28
C LEU A 47 4.06 10.55 -14.88
N GLY A 48 5.08 9.74 -14.60
CA GLY A 48 6.42 9.88 -15.16
C GLY A 48 6.48 9.56 -16.67
N VAL A 49 7.63 9.83 -17.24
CA VAL A 49 7.93 9.56 -18.66
C VAL A 49 7.78 8.08 -19.02
N ASP A 50 7.99 7.18 -18.06
CA ASP A 50 7.79 5.74 -18.21
C ASP A 50 6.37 5.39 -18.68
N PHE A 51 5.37 6.16 -18.25
CA PHE A 51 3.95 5.90 -18.49
C PHE A 51 3.30 6.83 -19.50
N LYS A 52 3.78 8.07 -19.58
CA LYS A 52 3.28 9.05 -20.58
C LYS A 52 4.00 8.92 -21.90
N GLY A 53 5.20 8.38 -21.90
CA GLY A 53 6.16 8.55 -22.97
C GLY A 53 6.85 9.90 -22.87
N GLY A 54 8.06 9.99 -23.33
CA GLY A 54 8.87 11.20 -23.29
C GLY A 54 10.35 10.90 -23.40
N THR A 55 11.13 11.94 -23.30
CA THR A 55 12.61 11.86 -23.31
C THR A 55 13.15 12.48 -22.05
N VAL A 56 14.02 11.77 -21.36
CA VAL A 56 14.85 12.31 -20.26
C VAL A 56 16.23 12.58 -20.80
N VAL A 57 16.63 13.83 -20.77
CA VAL A 57 17.97 14.27 -21.22
C VAL A 57 18.77 14.67 -19.99
N THR A 58 19.86 13.95 -19.73
CA THR A 58 20.81 14.29 -18.67
C THR A 58 21.88 15.22 -19.25
N THR A 59 21.92 16.45 -18.79
CA THR A 59 22.82 17.50 -19.29
C THR A 59 23.74 17.98 -18.17
N ARG A 60 25.03 18.02 -18.45
CA ARG A 60 26.08 18.58 -17.59
C ARG A 60 26.54 19.92 -18.14
N PHE A 61 26.64 20.91 -17.28
CA PHE A 61 27.09 22.28 -17.64
C PHE A 61 28.45 22.59 -17.03
N LYS A 62 29.26 23.37 -17.71
CA LYS A 62 30.47 23.97 -17.10
C LYS A 62 30.12 25.03 -16.04
N GLN A 63 29.19 25.90 -16.40
CA GLN A 63 28.55 26.84 -15.48
C GLN A 63 27.04 26.62 -15.59
N ARG A 64 26.44 26.03 -14.57
CA ARG A 64 25.04 25.72 -14.59
C ARG A 64 24.19 26.99 -14.57
N PRO A 65 23.32 27.21 -15.57
CA PRO A 65 22.32 28.27 -15.52
C PRO A 65 21.30 28.03 -14.39
N PRO A 66 20.64 29.08 -13.90
CA PRO A 66 19.50 28.94 -13.02
C PRO A 66 18.40 28.08 -13.68
N ASP A 67 17.67 27.29 -12.88
CA ASP A 67 16.60 26.37 -13.39
C ASP A 67 15.52 27.13 -14.16
N ASP A 68 15.20 28.36 -13.74
CA ASP A 68 14.21 29.21 -14.41
C ASP A 68 14.71 29.67 -15.80
N ALA A 69 16.02 29.90 -15.98
CA ALA A 69 16.58 30.21 -17.28
C ALA A 69 16.53 29.03 -18.24
N ILE A 70 16.85 27.81 -17.74
CA ILE A 70 16.72 26.58 -18.52
C ILE A 70 15.26 26.36 -18.92
N ARG A 71 14.34 26.54 -17.99
CA ARG A 71 12.87 26.40 -18.23
C ARG A 71 12.40 27.41 -19.27
N SER A 72 12.82 28.65 -19.16
CA SER A 72 12.47 29.71 -20.12
C SER A 72 13.01 29.41 -21.53
N ALA A 73 14.23 28.88 -21.64
CA ALA A 73 14.81 28.46 -22.92
C ALA A 73 14.00 27.28 -23.54
N LEU A 74 13.52 26.31 -22.72
CA LEU A 74 12.67 25.20 -23.18
C LEU A 74 11.32 25.72 -23.66
N VAL A 75 10.68 26.60 -22.91
CA VAL A 75 9.37 27.20 -23.26
C VAL A 75 9.49 28.03 -24.56
N SER A 76 10.60 28.79 -24.78
CA SER A 76 10.81 29.56 -26.00
C SER A 76 10.88 28.69 -27.25
N LYS A 77 11.19 27.41 -27.11
CA LYS A 77 11.18 26.40 -28.19
C LYS A 77 9.92 25.53 -28.22
N GLY A 78 8.86 25.95 -27.53
CA GLY A 78 7.56 25.27 -27.53
C GLY A 78 7.51 24.04 -26.63
N ILE A 79 8.46 23.85 -25.68
CA ILE A 79 8.45 22.76 -24.73
C ILE A 79 7.87 23.28 -23.41
N ASN A 80 6.55 23.37 -23.31
CA ASN A 80 5.87 24.03 -22.19
C ASN A 80 5.81 23.13 -20.93
N ASP A 81 5.75 21.82 -21.09
CA ASP A 81 5.57 20.86 -20.00
C ASP A 81 6.88 20.16 -19.60
N ALA A 82 8.03 20.78 -19.92
CA ALA A 82 9.33 20.27 -19.51
C ALA A 82 9.53 20.38 -18.00
N VAL A 83 10.01 19.32 -17.38
CA VAL A 83 10.40 19.30 -15.98
C VAL A 83 11.94 19.38 -15.92
N VAL A 84 12.44 20.46 -15.31
CA VAL A 84 13.87 20.67 -15.06
C VAL A 84 14.14 20.27 -13.61
N GLN A 85 14.99 19.27 -13.42
CA GLN A 85 15.29 18.70 -12.11
C GLN A 85 16.82 18.68 -11.89
N PRO A 86 17.32 19.39 -10.86
CA PRO A 86 18.74 19.34 -10.52
C PRO A 86 19.13 17.96 -10.00
N VAL A 87 20.34 17.52 -10.28
CA VAL A 87 20.91 16.29 -9.70
C VAL A 87 21.58 16.65 -8.37
N THR A 88 21.11 16.06 -7.28
CA THR A 88 21.53 16.44 -5.91
C THR A 88 23.02 16.22 -5.66
N ASP A 89 23.60 15.17 -6.25
CA ASP A 89 25.02 14.83 -6.06
C ASP A 89 25.98 15.63 -6.94
N ARG A 90 25.45 16.35 -7.94
CA ARG A 90 26.23 17.10 -8.92
C ARG A 90 25.55 18.41 -9.24
N ASN A 91 26.07 19.48 -8.66
CA ASN A 91 25.56 20.84 -8.90
C ASN A 91 25.65 21.31 -10.35
N ASP A 92 26.43 20.63 -11.17
CA ASP A 92 26.66 20.92 -12.59
C ASP A 92 25.72 20.18 -13.54
N THR A 93 24.93 19.23 -13.02
CA THR A 93 24.11 18.30 -13.82
C THR A 93 22.62 18.55 -13.61
N VAL A 94 21.86 18.48 -14.70
CA VAL A 94 20.39 18.66 -14.71
C VAL A 94 19.74 17.56 -15.53
N LEU A 95 18.65 17.01 -15.01
CA LEU A 95 17.74 16.12 -15.73
C LEU A 95 16.60 16.96 -16.33
N ILE A 96 16.49 16.93 -17.66
CA ILE A 96 15.44 17.61 -18.41
C ILE A 96 14.49 16.55 -18.94
N LYS A 97 13.28 16.50 -18.39
CA LYS A 97 12.22 15.57 -18.81
C LYS A 97 11.29 16.30 -19.78
N VAL A 98 11.19 15.80 -20.99
CA VAL A 98 10.34 16.36 -22.05
C VAL A 98 9.26 15.33 -22.37
N PRO A 99 7.98 15.66 -22.20
CA PRO A 99 6.90 14.80 -22.64
C PRO A 99 6.88 14.68 -24.17
N LEU A 100 6.37 13.55 -24.68
CA LEU A 100 6.20 13.36 -26.11
C LEU A 100 5.00 14.17 -26.59
N GLU A 101 5.24 15.18 -27.42
CA GLU A 101 4.23 15.93 -28.15
C GLU A 101 4.27 15.51 -29.62
N GLY A 102 3.57 14.42 -29.98
CA GLY A 102 3.46 13.95 -31.37
C GLY A 102 4.41 12.79 -31.75
N GLU A 103 4.04 12.04 -32.79
CA GLU A 103 4.83 10.93 -33.32
C GLU A 103 6.08 11.47 -34.07
N GLY A 104 7.26 10.98 -33.70
CA GLY A 104 8.49 11.21 -34.44
C GLY A 104 9.35 12.40 -34.02
N GLN A 105 9.02 13.11 -32.93
CA GLN A 105 9.87 14.20 -32.44
C GLN A 105 11.00 13.65 -31.57
N ASP A 106 12.25 13.90 -31.98
CA ASP A 106 13.45 13.60 -31.16
C ASP A 106 13.55 14.61 -30.00
N GLY A 107 13.13 14.19 -28.82
CA GLY A 107 13.18 15.01 -27.60
C GLY A 107 14.61 15.50 -27.28
N ARG A 108 15.64 14.72 -27.63
CA ARG A 108 17.04 15.14 -27.50
C ARG A 108 17.37 16.31 -28.42
N ALA A 109 16.92 16.28 -29.67
CA ALA A 109 17.18 17.35 -30.63
C ALA A 109 16.50 18.66 -30.19
N ARG A 110 15.25 18.58 -29.68
CA ARG A 110 14.53 19.75 -29.16
C ARG A 110 15.22 20.36 -27.93
N VAL A 111 15.67 19.51 -26.98
CA VAL A 111 16.42 19.96 -25.80
C VAL A 111 17.74 20.60 -26.21
N ARG A 112 18.48 19.99 -27.15
CA ARG A 112 19.71 20.54 -27.70
C ARG A 112 19.49 21.92 -28.30
N GLU A 113 18.43 22.09 -29.11
CA GLU A 113 18.07 23.37 -29.71
C GLU A 113 17.73 24.43 -28.65
N ALA A 114 17.01 24.06 -27.58
CA ALA A 114 16.75 24.98 -26.48
C ALA A 114 18.01 25.36 -25.71
N LEU A 115 18.88 24.38 -25.44
CA LEU A 115 20.13 24.60 -24.70
C LEU A 115 21.20 25.34 -25.51
N SER A 116 21.09 25.41 -26.85
CA SER A 116 22.02 26.17 -27.70
C SER A 116 22.06 27.66 -27.35
N THR A 117 21.05 28.18 -26.65
CA THR A 117 21.06 29.57 -26.11
C THR A 117 22.10 29.78 -25.01
N PHE A 118 22.57 28.72 -24.37
CA PHE A 118 23.62 28.78 -23.31
C PHE A 118 25.02 28.52 -23.85
N GLY A 119 25.15 28.15 -25.11
CA GLY A 119 26.43 27.90 -25.79
C GLY A 119 26.41 26.62 -26.62
N THR A 120 27.60 26.11 -26.95
CA THR A 120 27.79 24.94 -27.79
C THR A 120 27.82 23.66 -26.97
N GLU A 121 27.27 22.55 -27.53
CA GLU A 121 27.35 21.19 -26.95
C GLU A 121 28.75 20.61 -27.20
N ALA A 122 29.38 20.04 -26.18
CA ALA A 122 30.60 19.25 -26.34
C ALA A 122 30.33 17.99 -27.16
N PRO A 123 31.24 17.59 -28.08
CA PRO A 123 31.13 16.31 -28.80
C PRO A 123 31.06 15.15 -27.86
N ALA A 124 30.33 14.10 -28.26
CA ALA A 124 30.11 12.92 -27.43
C ALA A 124 31.41 12.23 -26.95
N THR A 125 32.45 12.30 -27.79
CA THR A 125 33.77 11.70 -27.56
C THR A 125 34.70 12.55 -26.70
N THR A 126 34.37 13.81 -26.43
CA THR A 126 35.25 14.77 -25.72
C THR A 126 34.70 15.03 -24.33
N GLU A 127 35.55 15.02 -23.31
CA GLU A 127 35.13 15.47 -21.97
C GLU A 127 34.77 16.95 -21.98
N LEU A 128 33.77 17.35 -21.20
CA LEU A 128 33.27 18.74 -21.20
C LEU A 128 34.35 19.75 -20.84
N GLU A 129 35.23 19.38 -19.94
CA GLU A 129 36.35 20.24 -19.47
C GLU A 129 37.43 20.39 -20.51
N ALA A 130 37.58 19.41 -21.41
CA ALA A 130 38.62 19.40 -22.44
C ALA A 130 38.28 20.28 -23.66
N ASP A 131 37.01 20.62 -23.86
CA ASP A 131 36.59 21.51 -24.96
C ASP A 131 36.38 22.95 -24.45
N PRO A 132 37.30 23.90 -24.74
CA PRO A 132 37.17 25.26 -24.23
C PRO A 132 35.91 26.00 -24.71
N ASN A 133 35.36 25.62 -25.85
CA ASN A 133 34.23 26.31 -26.49
C ASN A 133 32.87 25.71 -26.05
N ALA A 134 32.86 24.51 -25.44
CA ALA A 134 31.63 23.88 -25.01
C ALA A 134 31.13 24.51 -23.70
N ALA A 135 29.85 24.77 -23.63
CA ALA A 135 29.14 25.22 -22.42
C ALA A 135 28.47 24.08 -21.67
N TYR A 136 28.02 23.06 -22.39
CA TYR A 136 27.35 21.88 -21.83
C TYR A 136 27.63 20.60 -22.61
N LYS A 137 27.34 19.48 -22.00
CA LYS A 137 27.39 18.14 -22.63
C LYS A 137 26.14 17.36 -22.26
N ILE A 138 25.49 16.77 -23.26
CA ILE A 138 24.42 15.77 -23.01
C ILE A 138 25.11 14.43 -22.72
N VAL A 139 25.04 14.00 -21.45
CA VAL A 139 25.73 12.79 -20.96
C VAL A 139 24.85 11.53 -21.02
N GLY A 140 23.54 11.71 -21.11
CA GLY A 140 22.58 10.60 -21.24
C GLY A 140 21.28 11.02 -21.90
N THR A 141 20.63 10.07 -22.57
CA THR A 141 19.30 10.28 -23.16
C THR A 141 18.54 8.98 -23.06
N ASP A 142 17.45 8.99 -22.29
CA ASP A 142 16.50 7.89 -22.18
C ASP A 142 15.18 8.31 -22.81
N ALA A 143 14.70 7.56 -23.80
CA ALA A 143 13.47 7.88 -24.52
C ALA A 143 12.49 6.72 -24.48
N VAL A 144 11.24 7.02 -24.15
CA VAL A 144 10.14 6.07 -24.15
C VAL A 144 9.06 6.57 -25.10
N GLY A 145 8.74 5.78 -26.14
CA GLY A 145 7.65 6.11 -27.05
C GLY A 145 6.28 6.07 -26.34
N ALA A 146 5.31 6.86 -26.81
CA ALA A 146 3.97 6.93 -26.21
C ALA A 146 3.25 5.57 -26.15
N ILE A 147 3.36 4.77 -27.22
CA ILE A 147 2.80 3.41 -27.29
C ILE A 147 3.47 2.50 -26.26
N ALA A 148 4.81 2.56 -26.16
CA ALA A 148 5.57 1.78 -25.19
C ALA A 148 5.22 2.19 -23.76
N GLY A 149 5.10 3.48 -23.47
CA GLY A 149 4.69 4.00 -22.16
C GLY A 149 3.31 3.53 -21.74
N ALA A 150 2.33 3.56 -22.66
CA ALA A 150 0.98 3.04 -22.40
C ALA A 150 1.00 1.51 -22.15
N GLN A 151 1.79 0.76 -22.90
CA GLN A 151 1.96 -0.68 -22.69
C GLN A 151 2.62 -1.00 -21.35
N LEU A 152 3.67 -0.25 -20.98
CA LEU A 152 4.37 -0.37 -19.69
C LEU A 152 3.41 -0.10 -18.53
N ARG A 153 2.61 0.97 -18.63
CA ARG A 153 1.58 1.28 -17.62
C ARG A 153 0.59 0.14 -17.44
N ASN A 154 0.02 -0.36 -18.54
CA ASN A 154 -0.96 -1.44 -18.49
C ASN A 154 -0.35 -2.74 -17.92
N LYS A 155 0.88 -3.07 -18.31
CA LYS A 155 1.62 -4.20 -17.75
C LYS A 155 1.93 -4.00 -16.26
N ALA A 156 2.36 -2.80 -15.84
CA ALA A 156 2.63 -2.48 -14.44
C ALA A 156 1.38 -2.66 -13.57
N ILE A 157 0.23 -2.16 -14.03
CA ILE A 157 -1.06 -2.36 -13.33
C ILE A 157 -1.40 -3.85 -13.26
N ALA A 158 -1.30 -4.58 -14.36
CA ALA A 158 -1.63 -6.01 -14.41
C ALA A 158 -0.73 -6.84 -13.48
N VAL A 159 0.59 -6.59 -13.48
CA VAL A 159 1.55 -7.28 -12.60
C VAL A 159 1.28 -6.94 -11.13
N THR A 160 0.98 -5.68 -10.82
CA THR A 160 0.65 -5.26 -9.45
C THR A 160 -0.60 -5.96 -8.95
N LEU A 161 -1.66 -6.00 -9.76
CA LEU A 161 -2.89 -6.72 -9.40
C LEU A 161 -2.65 -8.22 -9.25
N ALA A 162 -1.89 -8.83 -10.15
CA ALA A 162 -1.54 -10.25 -10.07
C ALA A 162 -0.72 -10.57 -8.80
N ALA A 163 0.23 -9.71 -8.44
CA ALA A 163 1.01 -9.86 -7.21
C ALA A 163 0.13 -9.72 -5.96
N LEU A 164 -0.78 -8.73 -5.93
CA LEU A 164 -1.75 -8.57 -4.84
C LEU A 164 -2.63 -9.82 -4.71
N VAL A 165 -3.19 -10.32 -5.82
CA VAL A 165 -3.98 -11.56 -5.81
C VAL A 165 -3.16 -12.75 -5.32
N GLY A 166 -1.91 -12.88 -5.75
CA GLY A 166 -1.01 -13.94 -5.28
C GLY A 166 -0.79 -13.89 -3.76
N ILE A 167 -0.57 -12.69 -3.21
CA ILE A 167 -0.44 -12.47 -1.76
C ILE A 167 -1.75 -12.79 -1.04
N LEU A 168 -2.91 -12.40 -1.60
CA LEU A 168 -4.22 -12.72 -1.07
C LEU A 168 -4.44 -14.23 -0.97
N VAL A 169 -4.13 -14.97 -2.04
CA VAL A 169 -4.23 -16.43 -2.08
C VAL A 169 -3.30 -17.06 -1.04
N TYR A 170 -2.05 -16.60 -0.95
CA TYR A 170 -1.09 -17.08 0.05
C TYR A 170 -1.62 -16.89 1.47
N ILE A 171 -2.13 -15.70 1.80
CA ILE A 171 -2.67 -15.39 3.13
C ILE A 171 -3.92 -16.24 3.41
N ALA A 172 -4.82 -16.39 2.44
CA ALA A 172 -6.05 -17.18 2.57
C ALA A 172 -5.77 -18.67 2.84
N VAL A 173 -4.73 -19.22 2.22
CA VAL A 173 -4.30 -20.62 2.45
C VAL A 173 -3.57 -20.78 3.79
N ARG A 174 -2.79 -19.76 4.20
CA ARG A 174 -1.92 -19.84 5.38
C ARG A 174 -2.62 -19.52 6.68
N PHE A 175 -3.64 -18.65 6.66
CA PHE A 175 -4.34 -18.13 7.84
C PHE A 175 -5.84 -18.44 7.80
N GLU A 176 -6.47 -18.41 8.98
CA GLU A 176 -7.93 -18.44 9.08
C GLU A 176 -8.52 -17.21 8.38
N TRP A 177 -9.71 -17.35 7.83
CA TRP A 177 -10.37 -16.35 6.99
C TRP A 177 -10.41 -14.93 7.61
N THR A 178 -10.69 -14.82 8.91
CA THR A 178 -10.78 -13.52 9.61
C THR A 178 -9.46 -12.79 9.67
N TYR A 179 -8.38 -13.51 9.94
CA TYR A 179 -7.01 -12.96 9.94
C TYR A 179 -6.57 -12.57 8.53
N GLY A 180 -6.84 -13.44 7.56
CA GLY A 180 -6.51 -13.21 6.16
C GLY A 180 -7.19 -11.95 5.62
N ALA A 181 -8.51 -11.84 5.81
CA ALA A 181 -9.27 -10.69 5.36
C ALA A 181 -8.81 -9.37 6.01
N ALA A 182 -8.51 -9.38 7.31
CA ALA A 182 -8.00 -8.20 8.01
C ALA A 182 -6.63 -7.76 7.49
N ALA A 183 -5.71 -8.71 7.22
CA ALA A 183 -4.40 -8.42 6.65
C ALA A 183 -4.52 -7.79 5.25
N VAL A 184 -5.41 -8.33 4.42
CA VAL A 184 -5.68 -7.80 3.07
C VAL A 184 -6.18 -6.37 3.12
N ILE A 185 -7.15 -6.07 3.98
CA ILE A 185 -7.70 -4.71 4.14
C ILE A 185 -6.59 -3.75 4.58
N ALA A 186 -5.70 -4.16 5.49
CA ALA A 186 -4.58 -3.35 5.93
C ALA A 186 -3.59 -3.06 4.79
N VAL A 187 -3.26 -4.06 3.96
CA VAL A 187 -2.39 -3.87 2.79
C VAL A 187 -3.00 -2.90 1.77
N PHE A 188 -4.29 -3.05 1.47
CA PHE A 188 -4.99 -2.10 0.60
C PHE A 188 -4.98 -0.69 1.18
N HIS A 189 -5.20 -0.55 2.49
CA HIS A 189 -5.08 0.73 3.18
C HIS A 189 -3.69 1.35 2.96
N ASP A 190 -2.60 0.61 3.15
CA ASP A 190 -1.23 1.12 3.05
C ASP A 190 -0.90 1.59 1.63
N VAL A 191 -1.31 0.81 0.62
CA VAL A 191 -1.15 1.19 -0.79
C VAL A 191 -1.96 2.45 -1.12
N LEU A 192 -3.23 2.53 -0.68
CA LEU A 192 -4.09 3.69 -0.93
C LEU A 192 -3.59 4.94 -0.23
N VAL A 193 -3.10 4.83 1.00
CA VAL A 193 -2.50 5.95 1.73
C VAL A 193 -1.26 6.44 0.99
N THR A 194 -0.35 5.54 0.61
CA THR A 194 0.87 5.91 -0.13
C THR A 194 0.54 6.61 -1.45
N LEU A 195 -0.36 6.05 -2.25
CA LEU A 195 -0.85 6.69 -3.48
C LEU A 195 -1.56 8.02 -3.21
N GLY A 196 -2.29 8.12 -2.10
CA GLY A 196 -2.92 9.36 -1.65
C GLY A 196 -1.91 10.49 -1.45
N PHE A 197 -0.79 10.21 -0.78
CA PHE A 197 0.31 11.17 -0.64
C PHE A 197 0.88 11.58 -2.00
N PHE A 198 1.08 10.64 -2.91
CA PHE A 198 1.55 10.92 -4.27
C PHE A 198 0.57 11.84 -5.04
N SER A 199 -0.74 11.66 -4.87
CA SER A 199 -1.76 12.53 -5.45
C SER A 199 -1.76 13.94 -4.84
N ILE A 200 -1.70 14.03 -3.50
CA ILE A 200 -1.75 15.33 -2.79
C ILE A 200 -0.52 16.18 -3.16
N PHE A 201 0.67 15.60 -3.05
CA PHE A 201 1.94 16.30 -3.29
C PHE A 201 2.40 16.27 -4.75
N GLN A 202 1.60 15.67 -5.65
CA GLN A 202 1.91 15.53 -7.08
C GLN A 202 3.31 14.97 -7.34
N LEU A 203 3.71 14.00 -6.51
CA LEU A 203 4.96 13.28 -6.70
C LEU A 203 4.89 12.44 -7.97
N GLU A 204 6.00 12.32 -8.67
CA GLU A 204 6.08 11.59 -9.93
C GLU A 204 5.87 10.08 -9.70
N VAL A 205 4.92 9.48 -10.44
CA VAL A 205 4.63 8.05 -10.42
C VAL A 205 5.22 7.40 -11.65
N GLY A 206 6.33 6.70 -11.49
CA GLY A 206 7.00 5.90 -12.52
C GLY A 206 7.05 4.41 -12.16
N LEU A 207 7.79 3.63 -12.94
CA LEU A 207 8.01 2.19 -12.70
C LEU A 207 8.67 1.93 -11.34
N THR A 208 9.54 2.81 -10.90
CA THR A 208 10.21 2.70 -9.60
C THR A 208 9.24 2.81 -8.44
N VAL A 209 8.19 3.64 -8.55
CA VAL A 209 7.13 3.73 -7.54
C VAL A 209 6.31 2.45 -7.48
N ILE A 210 6.02 1.83 -8.63
CA ILE A 210 5.34 0.52 -8.66
C ILE A 210 6.18 -0.53 -7.95
N ALA A 211 7.49 -0.58 -8.20
CA ALA A 211 8.40 -1.47 -7.49
C ALA A 211 8.41 -1.21 -5.98
N ALA A 212 8.39 0.06 -5.56
CA ALA A 212 8.29 0.45 -4.15
C ALA A 212 6.97 -0.03 -3.52
N LEU A 213 5.84 0.13 -4.21
CA LEU A 213 4.53 -0.34 -3.72
C LEU A 213 4.50 -1.86 -3.55
N LEU A 214 5.06 -2.63 -4.48
CA LEU A 214 5.15 -4.08 -4.35
C LEU A 214 6.04 -4.50 -3.18
N THR A 215 7.16 -3.79 -2.96
CA THR A 215 8.04 -4.00 -1.81
C THR A 215 7.33 -3.67 -0.51
N LEU A 216 6.58 -2.55 -0.46
CA LEU A 216 5.77 -2.14 0.68
C LEU A 216 4.73 -3.19 1.04
N VAL A 217 4.03 -3.74 0.05
CA VAL A 217 3.02 -4.80 0.26
C VAL A 217 3.65 -6.01 0.98
N GLY A 218 4.81 -6.47 0.51
CA GLY A 218 5.54 -7.57 1.16
C GLY A 218 5.96 -7.25 2.59
N PHE A 219 6.43 -6.01 2.82
CA PHE A 219 6.84 -5.51 4.13
C PHE A 219 5.66 -5.44 5.11
N SER A 220 4.54 -4.81 4.71
CA SER A 220 3.34 -4.65 5.55
C SER A 220 2.71 -6.00 5.92
N VAL A 221 2.61 -6.92 4.94
CA VAL A 221 2.11 -8.28 5.20
C VAL A 221 2.99 -9.01 6.21
N ASN A 222 4.31 -8.92 6.10
CA ASN A 222 5.23 -9.60 7.01
C ASN A 222 5.03 -9.15 8.47
N ASP A 223 4.85 -7.85 8.70
CA ASP A 223 4.62 -7.31 10.04
C ASP A 223 3.27 -7.75 10.61
N THR A 224 2.22 -7.68 9.81
CA THR A 224 0.88 -8.15 10.17
C THR A 224 0.87 -9.64 10.53
N ILE A 225 1.60 -10.47 9.79
CA ILE A 225 1.76 -11.91 10.05
C ILE A 225 2.39 -12.15 11.43
N VAL A 226 3.44 -11.41 11.80
CA VAL A 226 4.11 -11.55 13.10
C VAL A 226 3.16 -11.29 14.26
N VAL A 227 2.34 -10.23 14.16
CA VAL A 227 1.34 -9.91 15.17
C VAL A 227 0.26 -10.99 15.23
N PHE A 228 -0.26 -11.43 14.10
CA PHE A 228 -1.33 -12.42 14.02
C PHE A 228 -0.90 -13.81 14.50
N ASP A 229 0.33 -14.22 14.20
CA ASP A 229 0.89 -15.49 14.69
C ASP A 229 0.97 -15.47 16.22
N ARG A 230 1.40 -14.35 16.82
CA ARG A 230 1.45 -14.17 18.27
C ARG A 230 0.05 -14.18 18.90
N ILE A 231 -0.94 -13.53 18.27
CA ILE A 231 -2.34 -13.58 18.73
C ILE A 231 -2.85 -15.03 18.73
N ARG A 232 -2.57 -15.79 17.67
CA ARG A 232 -2.97 -17.18 17.53
C ARG A 232 -2.30 -18.09 18.58
N GLU A 233 -1.04 -17.85 18.86
CA GLU A 233 -0.30 -18.55 19.93
C GLU A 233 -0.92 -18.27 21.31
N ASN A 234 -1.09 -17.01 21.66
CA ASN A 234 -1.66 -16.59 22.94
C ASN A 234 -3.13 -17.06 23.11
N ARG A 235 -3.92 -17.13 22.04
CA ARG A 235 -5.29 -17.66 22.05
C ARG A 235 -5.32 -19.15 22.45
N LYS A 236 -4.29 -19.93 22.10
CA LYS A 236 -4.17 -21.33 22.52
C LYS A 236 -3.76 -21.47 23.98
N LEU A 237 -2.87 -20.57 24.45
CA LEU A 237 -2.33 -20.58 25.82
C LEU A 237 -3.34 -20.01 26.84
N HIS A 238 -4.04 -18.93 26.49
CA HIS A 238 -4.89 -18.15 27.40
C HIS A 238 -6.39 -18.27 27.01
N ARG A 239 -6.90 -19.48 26.96
CA ARG A 239 -8.30 -19.79 26.48
C ARG A 239 -9.41 -19.11 27.29
N ARG A 240 -9.13 -18.66 28.51
CA ARG A 240 -10.12 -18.01 29.40
C ARG A 240 -10.15 -16.49 29.25
N ASP A 241 -9.13 -15.90 28.67
CA ASP A 241 -9.04 -14.46 28.49
C ASP A 241 -9.92 -14.02 27.30
N SER A 242 -10.37 -12.76 27.33
CA SER A 242 -11.11 -12.18 26.22
C SER A 242 -10.19 -11.98 25.00
N LEU A 243 -10.75 -12.10 23.79
CA LEU A 243 -10.02 -11.87 22.55
C LEU A 243 -9.38 -10.47 22.53
N TYR A 244 -10.06 -9.47 23.09
CA TYR A 244 -9.54 -8.12 23.25
C TYR A 244 -8.22 -8.11 24.04
N LYS A 245 -8.21 -8.72 25.23
CA LYS A 245 -7.02 -8.79 26.09
C LYS A 245 -5.89 -9.56 25.40
N ILE A 246 -6.20 -10.74 24.84
CA ILE A 246 -5.23 -11.58 24.12
C ILE A 246 -4.56 -10.77 22.99
N THR A 247 -5.37 -10.05 22.20
CA THR A 247 -4.84 -9.26 21.08
C THR A 247 -3.97 -8.11 21.57
N ASN A 248 -4.42 -7.36 22.58
CA ASN A 248 -3.65 -6.24 23.13
C ASN A 248 -2.30 -6.70 23.72
N ASP A 249 -2.32 -7.76 24.49
CA ASP A 249 -1.11 -8.37 25.07
C ASP A 249 -0.16 -8.88 23.98
N SER A 250 -0.69 -9.48 22.91
CA SER A 250 0.11 -9.96 21.77
C SER A 250 0.79 -8.82 21.02
N ILE A 251 0.11 -7.70 20.81
CA ILE A 251 0.69 -6.50 20.20
C ILE A 251 1.84 -5.99 21.07
N ASN A 252 1.62 -5.83 22.38
CA ASN A 252 2.66 -5.36 23.31
C ASN A 252 3.87 -6.29 23.34
N GLN A 253 3.67 -7.61 23.29
CA GLN A 253 4.74 -8.62 23.26
C GLN A 253 5.57 -8.58 21.97
N THR A 254 4.96 -8.25 20.84
CA THR A 254 5.64 -8.15 19.54
C THR A 254 6.24 -6.78 19.27
N LEU A 255 5.82 -5.75 20.03
CA LEU A 255 6.15 -4.35 19.77
C LEU A 255 7.66 -4.08 19.72
N SER A 256 8.43 -4.62 20.65
CA SER A 256 9.89 -4.43 20.68
C SER A 256 10.55 -4.97 19.41
N ARG A 257 10.10 -6.14 18.91
CA ARG A 257 10.60 -6.74 17.67
C ARG A 257 10.21 -5.90 16.46
N THR A 258 8.95 -5.49 16.38
CA THR A 258 8.43 -4.65 15.29
C THR A 258 9.16 -3.31 15.22
N VAL A 259 9.33 -2.62 16.35
CA VAL A 259 10.04 -1.33 16.40
C VAL A 259 11.49 -1.47 15.98
N ILE A 260 12.20 -2.52 16.41
CA ILE A 260 13.59 -2.74 16.00
C ILE A 260 13.68 -3.03 14.50
N ALA A 261 12.91 -4.01 14.00
CA ALA A 261 12.98 -4.43 12.60
C ALA A 261 12.55 -3.30 11.66
N ASN A 262 11.41 -2.68 11.94
CA ASN A 262 10.87 -1.60 11.12
C ASN A 262 11.67 -0.30 11.28
N GLY A 263 12.24 -0.05 12.46
CA GLY A 263 13.14 1.06 12.71
C GLY A 263 14.41 0.98 11.86
N LEU A 264 15.01 -0.20 11.72
CA LEU A 264 16.18 -0.40 10.84
C LEU A 264 15.82 -0.16 9.37
N VAL A 265 14.69 -0.67 8.90
CA VAL A 265 14.20 -0.41 7.54
C VAL A 265 13.91 1.07 7.36
N PHE A 266 13.23 1.71 8.33
CA PHE A 266 12.95 3.14 8.31
C PHE A 266 14.21 3.98 8.20
N LEU A 267 15.26 3.68 8.99
CA LEU A 267 16.54 4.39 8.93
C LEU A 267 17.25 4.20 7.59
N SER A 268 17.20 2.99 7.02
CA SER A 268 17.77 2.71 5.70
C SER A 268 17.05 3.49 4.60
N VAL A 269 15.72 3.50 4.64
CA VAL A 269 14.90 4.25 3.68
C VAL A 269 15.04 5.76 3.88
N LEU A 270 15.15 6.23 5.13
CA LEU A 270 15.40 7.64 5.43
C LEU A 270 16.77 8.08 4.85
N ALA A 271 17.81 7.26 5.00
CA ALA A 271 19.10 7.53 4.37
C ALA A 271 18.96 7.62 2.83
N MET A 272 18.15 6.75 2.21
CA MET A 272 17.88 6.86 0.76
C MET A 272 17.11 8.14 0.40
N VAL A 273 16.16 8.59 1.23
CA VAL A 273 15.44 9.85 1.00
C VAL A 273 16.38 11.05 1.07
N LEU A 274 17.34 11.03 2.00
CA LEU A 274 18.28 12.15 2.24
C LEU A 274 19.47 12.15 1.28
N PHE A 275 19.97 10.97 0.90
CA PHE A 275 21.22 10.81 0.17
C PHE A 275 21.11 10.04 -1.15
N GLY A 276 19.92 9.50 -1.49
CA GLY A 276 19.74 8.61 -2.66
C GLY A 276 19.66 9.34 -4.01
N GLY A 277 19.74 10.67 -4.02
CA GLY A 277 19.66 11.46 -5.25
C GLY A 277 18.28 11.42 -5.93
N ASP A 278 18.17 12.13 -7.04
CA ASP A 278 16.88 12.35 -7.70
C ASP A 278 16.30 11.09 -8.37
N VAL A 279 17.17 10.19 -8.85
CA VAL A 279 16.76 8.94 -9.51
C VAL A 279 15.98 8.03 -8.55
N LEU A 280 16.42 7.96 -7.30
CA LEU A 280 15.78 7.11 -6.28
C LEU A 280 14.72 7.85 -5.45
N ARG A 281 14.56 9.16 -5.63
CA ARG A 281 13.70 10.00 -4.79
C ARG A 281 12.25 9.52 -4.73
N ALA A 282 11.63 9.25 -5.87
CA ALA A 282 10.24 8.80 -5.92
C ALA A 282 10.08 7.41 -5.26
N PHE A 283 11.01 6.50 -5.53
CA PHE A 283 11.07 5.17 -4.91
C PHE A 283 11.22 5.25 -3.39
N SER A 284 12.21 6.01 -2.92
CA SER A 284 12.50 6.13 -1.48
C SER A 284 11.38 6.84 -0.72
N LEU A 285 10.75 7.87 -1.30
CA LEU A 285 9.58 8.52 -0.71
C LEU A 285 8.38 7.57 -0.60
N ALA A 286 8.11 6.75 -1.63
CA ALA A 286 7.04 5.76 -1.59
C ALA A 286 7.27 4.74 -0.48
N LEU A 287 8.50 4.22 -0.36
CA LEU A 287 8.87 3.31 0.72
C LEU A 287 8.83 3.98 2.09
N PHE A 288 9.30 5.22 2.21
CA PHE A 288 9.30 5.95 3.48
C PHE A 288 7.88 6.12 4.04
N ILE A 289 6.97 6.64 3.20
CA ILE A 289 5.55 6.75 3.56
C ILE A 289 4.98 5.38 3.88
N GLY A 290 5.27 4.40 3.03
CA GLY A 290 4.77 3.04 3.15
C GLY A 290 5.24 2.34 4.42
N VAL A 291 6.50 2.45 4.82
CA VAL A 291 7.04 1.84 6.06
C VAL A 291 6.39 2.45 7.29
N VAL A 292 6.21 3.78 7.33
CA VAL A 292 5.55 4.47 8.44
C VAL A 292 4.11 4.00 8.60
N PHE A 293 3.33 4.03 7.50
CA PHE A 293 1.92 3.63 7.55
C PHE A 293 1.73 2.12 7.65
N GLY A 294 2.60 1.29 7.05
CA GLY A 294 2.55 -0.16 7.15
C GLY A 294 2.85 -0.68 8.56
N THR A 295 3.82 -0.08 9.26
CA THR A 295 4.07 -0.39 10.68
C THR A 295 2.88 0.00 11.56
N TYR A 296 2.32 1.16 11.29
CA TYR A 296 1.13 1.63 12.01
C TYR A 296 -0.10 0.75 11.73
N SER A 297 -0.34 0.36 10.47
CA SER A 297 -1.56 -0.31 10.04
C SER A 297 -1.69 -1.74 10.60
N SER A 298 -0.59 -2.47 10.80
CA SER A 298 -0.60 -3.80 11.38
C SER A 298 -1.19 -3.79 12.81
N ILE A 299 -0.90 -2.73 13.59
CA ILE A 299 -1.40 -2.54 14.94
C ILE A 299 -2.77 -1.88 14.95
N ALA A 300 -2.91 -0.78 14.21
CA ALA A 300 -4.03 0.16 14.34
C ALA A 300 -5.20 -0.11 13.38
N VAL A 301 -4.97 -0.90 12.31
CA VAL A 301 -5.98 -1.24 11.31
C VAL A 301 -6.26 -2.74 11.29
N ALA A 302 -5.25 -3.58 11.02
CA ALA A 302 -5.43 -5.01 10.87
C ALA A 302 -5.96 -5.68 12.16
N SER A 303 -5.33 -5.40 13.31
CA SER A 303 -5.70 -6.03 14.58
C SER A 303 -7.11 -5.66 15.06
N PRO A 304 -7.55 -4.39 15.06
CA PRO A 304 -8.92 -4.02 15.39
C PRO A 304 -9.97 -4.60 14.44
N ILE A 305 -9.69 -4.66 13.13
CA ILE A 305 -10.60 -5.26 12.14
C ILE A 305 -10.77 -6.76 12.41
N MET A 306 -9.68 -7.47 12.67
CA MET A 306 -9.71 -8.90 13.01
C MET A 306 -10.55 -9.14 14.27
N VAL A 307 -10.32 -8.38 15.35
CA VAL A 307 -11.09 -8.51 16.61
C VAL A 307 -12.56 -8.22 16.38
N TRP A 308 -12.88 -7.16 15.65
CA TRP A 308 -14.27 -6.81 15.35
C TRP A 308 -14.98 -7.90 14.55
N TRP A 309 -14.31 -8.48 13.56
CA TRP A 309 -14.90 -9.53 12.72
C TRP A 309 -15.12 -10.82 13.48
N GLU A 310 -14.12 -11.28 14.24
CA GLU A 310 -14.20 -12.49 15.06
C GLU A 310 -15.33 -12.37 16.11
N GLN A 311 -15.44 -11.23 16.79
CA GLN A 311 -16.53 -10.99 17.75
C GLN A 311 -17.92 -11.04 17.09
N ARG A 312 -18.04 -10.55 15.85
CA ARG A 312 -19.29 -10.64 15.08
C ARG A 312 -19.65 -12.07 14.75
N LEU A 313 -18.69 -12.89 14.34
CA LEU A 313 -18.90 -14.30 14.03
C LEU A 313 -19.25 -15.08 15.29
N ASP A 314 -18.57 -14.87 16.41
CA ASP A 314 -18.88 -15.52 17.67
C ASP A 314 -20.30 -15.18 18.15
N THR A 315 -20.72 -13.94 18.00
CA THR A 315 -22.08 -13.52 18.38
C THR A 315 -23.12 -14.18 17.48
N ALA A 316 -22.89 -14.25 16.17
CA ALA A 316 -23.77 -14.91 15.21
C ALA A 316 -23.89 -16.42 15.48
N ASN A 317 -22.77 -17.08 15.77
CA ASN A 317 -22.77 -18.52 16.10
C ASN A 317 -23.50 -18.81 17.39
N ARG A 318 -23.36 -17.99 18.44
CA ARG A 318 -24.11 -18.09 19.70
C ARG A 318 -25.61 -17.91 19.47
N ALA A 319 -26.01 -16.90 18.69
CA ALA A 319 -27.42 -16.68 18.36
C ALA A 319 -28.04 -17.87 17.60
N ALA A 320 -27.31 -18.42 16.62
CA ALA A 320 -27.73 -19.61 15.89
C ALA A 320 -27.87 -20.82 16.78
N ALA A 321 -26.93 -21.05 17.72
CA ALA A 321 -27.01 -22.16 18.67
C ALA A 321 -28.20 -22.03 19.64
N LEU A 322 -28.50 -20.80 20.07
CA LEU A 322 -29.67 -20.53 20.93
C LEU A 322 -31.00 -20.75 20.18
N SER A 323 -31.07 -20.38 18.90
CA SER A 323 -32.27 -20.59 18.07
C SER A 323 -32.52 -22.08 17.79
N PHE A 324 -31.46 -22.88 17.64
CA PHE A 324 -31.55 -24.31 17.42
C PHE A 324 -32.00 -25.06 18.68
N ASN A 325 -31.63 -24.57 19.88
CA ASN A 325 -32.00 -25.17 21.17
C ASN A 325 -33.35 -24.67 21.74
N GLN A 326 -34.08 -23.79 21.05
CA GLN A 326 -35.45 -23.48 21.48
C GLN A 326 -36.32 -24.68 21.23
N PRO A 327 -36.95 -25.26 22.29
CA PRO A 327 -37.93 -26.33 22.12
C PRO A 327 -39.06 -25.77 21.23
N VAL A 328 -39.36 -26.49 20.16
CA VAL A 328 -40.52 -26.19 19.32
C VAL A 328 -41.71 -26.07 20.27
N ARG A 329 -42.16 -24.87 20.58
CA ARG A 329 -43.41 -24.65 21.32
C ARG A 329 -44.49 -25.33 20.51
N GLY A 330 -44.86 -26.51 21.02
CA GLY A 330 -45.83 -27.39 20.39
C GLY A 330 -47.05 -26.59 20.00
N GLY A 331 -47.40 -26.72 18.74
CA GLY A 331 -48.72 -26.32 18.29
C GLY A 331 -49.73 -26.92 19.21
N THR A 332 -50.64 -26.11 19.70
CA THR A 332 -51.83 -26.49 20.45
C THR A 332 -52.49 -27.68 19.78
N ARG A 333 -52.29 -28.89 20.35
CA ARG A 333 -53.13 -30.02 20.01
C ARG A 333 -54.54 -29.65 20.45
N SER A 334 -55.45 -29.41 19.53
CA SER A 334 -56.88 -29.41 19.73
C SER A 334 -57.24 -30.71 20.42
N PRO A 335 -58.13 -30.72 21.48
CA PRO A 335 -58.57 -31.92 22.13
C PRO A 335 -59.40 -32.70 21.12
N ALA A 336 -58.87 -33.86 20.68
CA ALA A 336 -59.65 -34.84 19.93
C ALA A 336 -60.75 -35.37 20.83
N LYS A 337 -62.03 -35.29 20.37
CA LYS A 337 -63.22 -35.87 20.98
C LYS A 337 -62.95 -37.34 21.32
N SER A 338 -63.08 -37.69 22.62
CA SER A 338 -63.12 -39.05 23.11
C SER A 338 -64.41 -39.69 22.66
N THR A 339 -64.37 -40.57 21.65
CA THR A 339 -65.37 -41.56 21.41
C THR A 339 -65.12 -42.70 22.38
N GLY A 340 -66.15 -42.96 23.22
CA GLY A 340 -66.11 -43.97 24.26
C GLY A 340 -65.85 -45.39 23.71
N ARG A 341 -64.96 -46.09 24.39
CA ARG A 341 -64.82 -47.54 24.34
C ARG A 341 -64.92 -48.04 25.74
N GLU A 342 -65.89 -48.95 25.91
CA GLU A 342 -66.21 -49.71 27.15
C GLU A 342 -65.01 -50.51 27.70
N PRO A 343 -64.92 -50.71 28.98
CA PRO A 343 -63.82 -51.45 29.62
C PRO A 343 -63.97 -52.96 29.42
N ILE A 344 -62.94 -53.57 28.83
CA ILE A 344 -62.80 -55.02 28.75
C ILE A 344 -62.19 -55.53 30.04
N THR A 345 -62.96 -56.38 30.77
CA THR A 345 -62.58 -57.07 31.99
C THR A 345 -61.44 -58.09 31.76
N PRO A 346 -60.41 -58.20 32.62
CA PRO A 346 -59.38 -59.23 32.50
C PRO A 346 -59.84 -60.60 32.92
N ARG A 347 -59.72 -61.58 32.04
CA ARG A 347 -59.96 -62.98 32.27
C ARG A 347 -58.80 -63.64 33.04
N ALA A 348 -59.08 -64.17 34.21
CA ALA A 348 -58.13 -64.86 35.07
C ALA A 348 -57.49 -66.07 34.35
N ARG A 349 -56.15 -66.15 34.37
CA ARG A 349 -55.39 -67.31 33.87
C ARG A 349 -54.95 -68.16 35.04
N LYS A 350 -55.58 -69.38 35.09
CA LYS A 350 -55.28 -70.47 36.05
C LYS A 350 -53.82 -70.90 35.95
N ALA A 351 -53.23 -71.09 37.12
CA ALA A 351 -51.97 -71.76 37.31
C ALA A 351 -52.10 -73.25 36.97
N GLY A 352 -51.16 -73.84 36.24
CA GLY A 352 -50.96 -75.24 36.01
C GLY A 352 -49.49 -75.59 36.28
N ARG A 353 -49.33 -76.45 37.30
CA ARG A 353 -48.11 -77.17 37.66
C ARG A 353 -47.69 -78.16 36.57
N ALA A 354 -46.44 -78.23 36.26
CA ALA A 354 -45.56 -79.37 36.37
C ALA A 354 -44.13 -78.93 35.93
#